data_f02d17c3e2ef1b867b5dcbd2b9d06dde
#
_entry.id   f02d17c3e2ef1b867b5dcbd2b9d06dde
#
_cell.length_a   1.000
_cell.length_b   1.000
_cell.length_c   1.000
_cell.angle_alpha   90.00
_cell.angle_beta   90.00
_cell.angle_gamma   90.00
#
_symmetry.space_group_name_H-M   'P 1'
#
loop_
_entity.id
_entity.type
_entity.pdbx_description
1 polymer ?
#
loop_
_entity_poly.entity_id
_entity_poly.type
_entity_poly.pdbx_seq_one_letter_code
_entity_poly.pdbx_strand_id
1 'polypeptide(L)'
;VGLDIGSRSVKVAEITETKNGRKLKRFGMADIPPGAIEDGAISDPETVSQIIRQLLKSANIKETNVALSIGGYSVIIKKINVQTMPEAQLQETIHFEAEQYIPFDISDVNLDFQILGENENNPNQMSVFLVAAKKEMVNDYINLVTLAGLTPCIIDVEAFALQNIFEANYDIQDENVALIDIGASKTSLNILKGSSSVFMRDVALGCLQINQKIMSLLDCSYEQAELLKFGEASDKMSAEELKQIVAAVVTDWCTEIRRALDFFYTNYPDDQIKRIILSGGGANLAEFRQL
;
A
#
# COMPACT_ATOMS: atom_id res chain seq x y z
N VAL A 1 -9.08 6.20 14.70
CA VAL A 1 -7.64 5.92 14.66
C VAL A 1 -7.32 5.20 13.36
N GLY A 2 -6.24 5.59 12.68
CA GLY A 2 -5.68 4.83 11.55
C GLY A 2 -4.77 3.72 12.06
N LEU A 3 -4.92 2.51 11.50
CA LEU A 3 -4.11 1.35 11.80
C LEU A 3 -3.54 0.79 10.48
N ASP A 4 -2.23 0.86 10.32
CA ASP A 4 -1.49 0.27 9.20
C ASP A 4 -0.83 -1.03 9.66
N ILE A 5 -1.15 -2.12 9.00
CA ILE A 5 -0.67 -3.48 9.32
C ILE A 5 0.16 -3.97 8.13
N GLY A 6 1.45 -3.66 8.16
CA GLY A 6 2.39 -4.11 7.14
C GLY A 6 3.09 -5.41 7.51
N SER A 7 3.84 -5.99 6.57
CA SER A 7 4.54 -7.27 6.77
C SER A 7 5.69 -7.19 7.81
N ARG A 8 6.17 -6.00 8.15
CA ARG A 8 7.31 -5.83 9.08
C ARG A 8 6.99 -4.97 10.29
N SER A 9 5.99 -4.10 10.18
CA SER A 9 5.63 -3.20 11.29
C SER A 9 4.16 -2.88 11.28
N VAL A 10 3.61 -2.68 12.48
CA VAL A 10 2.30 -2.04 12.70
C VAL A 10 2.51 -0.58 13.04
N LYS A 11 1.70 0.29 12.48
CA LYS A 11 1.69 1.71 12.79
C LYS A 11 0.29 2.14 13.19
N VAL A 12 0.21 3.07 14.14
CA VAL A 12 -1.05 3.68 14.59
C VAL A 12 -0.94 5.19 14.57
N ALA A 13 -2.01 5.86 14.11
CA ALA A 13 -2.10 7.31 14.10
C ALA A 13 -3.47 7.77 14.59
N GLU A 14 -3.47 8.60 15.64
CA GLU A 14 -4.68 9.27 16.11
C GLU A 14 -4.66 10.73 15.60
N ILE A 15 -5.65 11.06 14.77
CA ILE A 15 -5.82 12.38 14.18
C ILE A 15 -7.02 13.05 14.86
N THR A 16 -6.94 14.35 15.09
CA THR A 16 -8.04 15.18 15.58
C THR A 16 -8.31 16.30 14.59
N GLU A 17 -9.57 16.60 14.39
CA GLU A 17 -9.98 17.79 13.64
C GLU A 17 -9.93 19.02 14.54
N THR A 18 -9.40 20.10 13.99
CA THR A 18 -9.31 21.40 14.64
C THR A 18 -9.86 22.47 13.70
N LYS A 19 -10.10 23.68 14.24
CA LYS A 19 -10.51 24.82 13.41
C LYS A 19 -9.52 25.17 12.27
N ASN A 20 -8.26 24.75 12.43
CA ASN A 20 -7.17 25.04 11.47
C ASN A 20 -6.81 23.80 10.63
N GLY A 21 -7.68 22.79 10.54
CA GLY A 21 -7.44 21.56 9.82
C GLY A 21 -7.13 20.36 10.73
N ARG A 22 -6.63 19.30 10.14
CA ARG A 22 -6.32 18.04 10.82
C ARG A 22 -4.97 18.10 11.50
N LYS A 23 -4.88 17.54 12.72
CA LYS A 23 -3.64 17.48 13.51
C LYS A 23 -3.37 16.05 13.95
N LEU A 24 -2.15 15.57 13.71
CA LEU A 24 -1.66 14.33 14.30
C LEU A 24 -1.53 14.50 15.81
N LYS A 25 -2.29 13.73 16.58
CA LYS A 25 -2.34 13.80 18.03
C LYS A 25 -1.41 12.77 18.67
N ARG A 26 -1.37 11.56 18.13
CA ARG A 26 -0.53 10.46 18.58
C ARG A 26 -0.08 9.63 17.40
N PHE A 27 1.12 9.09 17.50
CA PHE A 27 1.68 8.15 16.55
C PHE A 27 2.46 7.09 17.31
N GLY A 28 2.43 5.88 16.81
CA GLY A 28 3.24 4.78 17.31
C GLY A 28 3.56 3.79 16.21
N MET A 29 4.67 3.09 16.37
CA MET A 29 5.11 2.01 15.49
C MET A 29 5.70 0.88 16.33
N ALA A 30 5.45 -0.35 15.94
CA ALA A 30 6.03 -1.54 16.52
C ALA A 30 6.37 -2.55 15.44
N ASP A 31 7.47 -3.28 15.64
CA ASP A 31 7.90 -4.31 14.70
C ASP A 31 7.04 -5.56 14.81
N ILE A 32 6.87 -6.24 13.68
CA ILE A 32 6.25 -7.57 13.55
C ILE A 32 7.37 -8.57 13.31
N PRO A 33 7.36 -9.73 14.01
CA PRO A 33 8.31 -10.81 13.76
C PRO A 33 8.24 -11.28 12.30
N PRO A 34 9.39 -11.66 11.70
CA PRO A 34 9.39 -12.26 10.37
C PRO A 34 8.46 -13.50 10.32
N GLY A 35 7.71 -13.63 9.22
CA GLY A 35 6.79 -14.76 9.01
C GLY A 35 5.40 -14.60 9.64
N ALA A 36 5.18 -13.63 10.53
CA ALA A 36 3.86 -13.42 11.13
C ALA A 36 2.84 -12.83 10.15
N ILE A 37 3.32 -12.05 9.16
CA ILE A 37 2.55 -11.60 8.01
C ILE A 37 3.42 -11.75 6.76
N GLU A 38 2.96 -12.53 5.79
CA GLU A 38 3.64 -12.78 4.52
C GLU A 38 2.72 -12.43 3.34
N ASP A 39 3.16 -11.53 2.49
CA ASP A 39 2.41 -11.07 1.30
C ASP A 39 0.96 -10.63 1.59
N GLY A 40 0.74 -10.07 2.79
CA GLY A 40 -0.57 -9.64 3.28
C GLY A 40 -1.39 -10.76 3.94
N ALA A 41 -0.94 -12.01 3.92
CA ALA A 41 -1.56 -13.11 4.65
C ALA A 41 -1.09 -13.12 6.12
N ILE A 42 -2.04 -13.20 7.04
CA ILE A 42 -1.78 -13.20 8.49
C ILE A 42 -1.55 -14.64 8.95
N SER A 43 -0.28 -14.99 9.21
CA SER A 43 0.12 -16.35 9.62
C SER A 43 0.09 -16.54 11.15
N ASP A 44 0.33 -15.47 11.92
CA ASP A 44 0.30 -15.50 13.39
C ASP A 44 -0.56 -14.36 13.96
N PRO A 45 -1.90 -14.49 13.92
CA PRO A 45 -2.81 -13.46 14.41
C PRO A 45 -2.69 -13.20 15.92
N GLU A 46 -2.31 -14.20 16.72
CA GLU A 46 -2.15 -14.04 18.15
C GLU A 46 -1.02 -13.06 18.48
N THR A 47 0.18 -13.30 17.92
CA THR A 47 1.34 -12.43 18.12
C THR A 47 1.06 -11.01 17.59
N VAL A 48 0.50 -10.88 16.39
CA VAL A 48 0.22 -9.56 15.79
C VAL A 48 -0.82 -8.80 16.63
N SER A 49 -1.87 -9.46 17.11
CA SER A 49 -2.89 -8.83 17.97
C SER A 49 -2.32 -8.32 19.29
N GLN A 50 -1.39 -9.08 19.89
CA GLN A 50 -0.69 -8.66 21.11
C GLN A 50 0.18 -7.42 20.87
N ILE A 51 0.90 -7.38 19.74
CA ILE A 51 1.71 -6.22 19.32
C ILE A 51 0.81 -5.00 19.17
N ILE A 52 -0.34 -5.11 18.47
CA ILE A 52 -1.30 -4.03 18.29
C ILE A 52 -1.77 -3.48 19.66
N ARG A 53 -2.16 -4.37 20.58
CA ARG A 53 -2.59 -3.97 21.94
C ARG A 53 -1.50 -3.23 22.70
N GLN A 54 -0.27 -3.72 22.66
CA GLN A 54 0.87 -3.08 23.33
C GLN A 54 1.20 -1.73 22.71
N LEU A 55 1.14 -1.63 21.38
CA LEU A 55 1.38 -0.39 20.65
C LEU A 55 0.36 0.70 21.01
N LEU A 56 -0.93 0.38 21.04
CA LEU A 56 -1.98 1.31 21.45
C LEU A 56 -1.78 1.79 22.88
N LYS A 57 -1.42 0.87 23.78
CA LYS A 57 -1.14 1.19 25.18
C LYS A 57 0.09 2.12 25.32
N SER A 58 1.19 1.82 24.62
CA SER A 58 2.42 2.65 24.67
C SER A 58 2.21 4.02 24.04
N ALA A 59 1.44 4.11 22.96
CA ALA A 59 1.05 5.36 22.32
C ALA A 59 -0.04 6.13 23.10
N ASN A 60 -0.57 5.55 24.21
CA ASN A 60 -1.66 6.12 25.00
C ASN A 60 -2.91 6.44 24.17
N ILE A 61 -3.23 5.58 23.19
CA ILE A 61 -4.44 5.65 22.35
C ILE A 61 -5.52 4.83 23.04
N LYS A 62 -6.68 5.44 23.32
CA LYS A 62 -7.81 4.80 24.01
C LYS A 62 -9.00 4.55 23.09
N GLU A 63 -9.00 5.16 21.90
CA GLU A 63 -10.03 4.96 20.89
C GLU A 63 -9.94 3.53 20.36
N THR A 64 -11.09 2.86 20.32
CA THR A 64 -11.20 1.48 19.85
C THR A 64 -11.70 1.37 18.40
N ASN A 65 -12.32 2.43 17.87
CA ASN A 65 -12.75 2.48 16.49
C ASN A 65 -11.56 2.76 15.57
N VAL A 66 -11.32 1.87 14.62
CA VAL A 66 -10.18 1.98 13.71
C VAL A 66 -10.58 1.95 12.24
N ALA A 67 -9.84 2.71 11.45
CA ALA A 67 -9.78 2.58 10.01
C ALA A 67 -8.47 1.88 9.66
N LEU A 68 -8.53 0.88 8.78
CA LEU A 68 -7.37 0.17 8.26
C LEU A 68 -7.44 0.10 6.74
N SER A 69 -6.35 -0.33 6.13
CA SER A 69 -6.28 -0.54 4.68
C SER A 69 -5.72 -1.92 4.36
N ILE A 70 -6.10 -2.42 3.19
CA ILE A 70 -5.64 -3.67 2.61
C ILE A 70 -5.08 -3.43 1.21
N GLY A 71 -4.23 -4.31 0.74
CA GLY A 71 -3.64 -4.23 -0.60
C GLY A 71 -3.05 -5.56 -1.03
N GLY A 72 -2.26 -5.55 -2.12
CA GLY A 72 -1.67 -6.74 -2.70
C GLY A 72 -2.58 -7.49 -3.66
N TYR A 73 -2.20 -8.71 -4.01
CA TYR A 73 -2.83 -9.48 -5.10
C TYR A 73 -4.28 -9.92 -4.84
N SER A 74 -4.75 -9.82 -3.60
CA SER A 74 -6.13 -10.12 -3.21
C SER A 74 -7.08 -8.93 -3.38
N VAL A 75 -6.56 -7.77 -3.79
CA VAL A 75 -7.32 -6.55 -4.09
C VAL A 75 -7.14 -6.20 -5.56
N ILE A 76 -8.23 -6.13 -6.29
CA ILE A 76 -8.27 -5.75 -7.70
C ILE A 76 -8.93 -4.39 -7.83
N ILE A 77 -8.27 -3.48 -8.52
CA ILE A 77 -8.80 -2.17 -8.86
C ILE A 77 -8.78 -2.03 -10.36
N LYS A 78 -9.92 -1.70 -10.95
CA LYS A 78 -10.08 -1.54 -12.41
C LYS A 78 -10.89 -0.28 -12.71
N LYS A 79 -10.40 0.51 -13.66
CA LYS A 79 -11.24 1.51 -14.32
C LYS A 79 -11.98 0.79 -15.47
N ILE A 80 -13.29 0.77 -15.40
CA ILE A 80 -14.17 0.16 -16.40
C ILE A 80 -15.10 1.23 -16.98
N ASN A 81 -15.63 0.97 -18.17
CA ASN A 81 -16.65 1.80 -18.79
C ASN A 81 -17.95 1.01 -18.90
N VAL A 82 -19.00 1.53 -18.33
CA VAL A 82 -20.35 0.94 -18.33
C VAL A 82 -21.33 1.89 -19.01
N GLN A 83 -22.48 1.43 -19.41
CA GLN A 83 -23.53 2.31 -19.94
C GLN A 83 -23.93 3.33 -18.87
N THR A 84 -24.21 4.57 -19.28
CA THR A 84 -24.67 5.61 -18.36
C THR A 84 -26.01 5.23 -17.76
N MET A 85 -26.05 5.13 -16.43
CA MET A 85 -27.22 4.81 -15.65
C MET A 85 -27.17 5.48 -14.27
N PRO A 86 -28.31 5.60 -13.56
CA PRO A 86 -28.32 6.06 -12.18
C PRO A 86 -27.50 5.12 -11.27
N GLU A 87 -26.85 5.68 -10.23
CA GLU A 87 -26.02 4.93 -9.27
C GLU A 87 -26.76 3.75 -8.63
N ALA A 88 -28.03 3.94 -8.27
CA ALA A 88 -28.87 2.87 -7.72
C ALA A 88 -29.01 1.67 -8.68
N GLN A 89 -29.13 1.93 -9.98
CA GLN A 89 -29.18 0.86 -10.99
C GLN A 89 -27.82 0.19 -11.15
N LEU A 90 -26.73 0.97 -11.15
CA LEU A 90 -25.37 0.42 -11.20
C LEU A 90 -25.12 -0.50 -10.01
N GLN A 91 -25.56 -0.13 -8.81
CA GLN A 91 -25.42 -0.94 -7.61
C GLN A 91 -26.07 -2.33 -7.74
N GLU A 92 -27.17 -2.43 -8.45
CA GLU A 92 -27.85 -3.71 -8.71
C GLU A 92 -27.15 -4.55 -9.78
N THR A 93 -26.49 -3.91 -10.75
CA THR A 93 -25.91 -4.57 -11.93
C THR A 93 -24.38 -4.73 -11.88
N ILE A 94 -23.70 -4.03 -10.98
CA ILE A 94 -22.24 -4.00 -10.93
C ILE A 94 -21.59 -5.38 -10.79
N HIS A 95 -22.27 -6.33 -10.14
CA HIS A 95 -21.78 -7.70 -10.01
C HIS A 95 -21.62 -8.40 -11.37
N PHE A 96 -22.59 -8.19 -12.28
CA PHE A 96 -22.53 -8.77 -13.64
C PHE A 96 -21.42 -8.10 -14.48
N GLU A 97 -21.28 -6.79 -14.34
CA GLU A 97 -20.20 -6.07 -15.02
C GLU A 97 -18.82 -6.51 -14.50
N ALA A 98 -18.71 -6.74 -13.20
CA ALA A 98 -17.46 -7.13 -12.54
C ALA A 98 -16.94 -8.51 -12.98
N GLU A 99 -17.83 -9.47 -13.29
CA GLU A 99 -17.44 -10.83 -13.74
C GLU A 99 -16.44 -10.82 -14.91
N GLN A 100 -16.51 -9.81 -15.77
CA GLN A 100 -15.65 -9.70 -16.95
C GLN A 100 -14.23 -9.23 -16.61
N TYR A 101 -14.04 -8.60 -15.45
CA TYR A 101 -12.80 -7.91 -15.09
C TYR A 101 -12.10 -8.51 -13.87
N ILE A 102 -12.83 -9.23 -13.03
CA ILE A 102 -12.31 -9.78 -11.78
C ILE A 102 -11.95 -11.25 -11.99
N PRO A 103 -10.68 -11.65 -11.74
CA PRO A 103 -10.21 -13.02 -11.96
C PRO A 103 -10.58 -13.97 -10.81
N PHE A 104 -11.54 -13.60 -9.96
CA PHE A 104 -12.04 -14.35 -8.83
C PHE A 104 -13.53 -14.61 -9.00
N ASP A 105 -14.05 -15.64 -8.33
CA ASP A 105 -15.49 -15.81 -8.22
C ASP A 105 -16.10 -14.60 -7.51
N ILE A 106 -17.13 -14.01 -8.09
CA ILE A 106 -17.80 -12.83 -7.55
C ILE A 106 -18.42 -13.11 -6.17
N SER A 107 -18.82 -14.36 -5.91
CA SER A 107 -19.29 -14.76 -4.59
C SER A 107 -18.23 -14.68 -3.50
N ASP A 108 -16.95 -14.74 -3.85
CA ASP A 108 -15.81 -14.79 -2.95
C ASP A 108 -15.15 -13.41 -2.71
N VAL A 109 -15.70 -12.34 -3.31
CA VAL A 109 -15.17 -10.99 -3.15
C VAL A 109 -16.20 -10.02 -2.55
N ASN A 110 -15.69 -9.02 -1.84
CA ASN A 110 -16.43 -7.79 -1.57
C ASN A 110 -16.19 -6.85 -2.74
N LEU A 111 -17.26 -6.31 -3.30
CA LEU A 111 -17.24 -5.34 -4.38
C LEU A 111 -17.64 -3.97 -3.87
N ASP A 112 -16.93 -2.95 -4.33
CA ASP A 112 -17.30 -1.55 -4.19
C ASP A 112 -16.98 -0.81 -5.48
N PHE A 113 -17.61 0.35 -5.72
CA PHE A 113 -17.38 1.13 -6.91
C PHE A 113 -17.49 2.63 -6.67
N GLN A 114 -16.86 3.40 -7.53
CA GLN A 114 -16.98 4.85 -7.57
C GLN A 114 -17.19 5.33 -9.00
N ILE A 115 -18.25 6.09 -9.24
CA ILE A 115 -18.50 6.74 -10.52
C ILE A 115 -17.51 7.90 -10.67
N LEU A 116 -16.73 7.90 -11.76
CA LEU A 116 -15.73 8.92 -12.04
C LEU A 116 -16.29 10.06 -12.93
N GLY A 117 -17.39 9.78 -13.64
CA GLY A 117 -18.01 10.74 -14.56
C GLY A 117 -18.27 10.13 -15.95
N GLU A 118 -18.62 11.00 -16.91
CA GLU A 118 -18.84 10.60 -18.31
C GLU A 118 -17.53 10.12 -18.95
N ASN A 119 -17.64 9.14 -19.84
CA ASN A 119 -16.50 8.68 -20.63
C ASN A 119 -16.17 9.71 -21.71
N GLU A 120 -14.92 10.21 -21.71
CA GLU A 120 -14.45 11.22 -22.66
C GLU A 120 -14.62 10.80 -24.13
N ASN A 121 -14.54 9.50 -24.41
CA ASN A 121 -14.60 8.96 -25.78
C ASN A 121 -16.00 8.48 -26.19
N ASN A 122 -16.92 8.33 -25.25
CA ASN A 122 -18.27 7.85 -25.53
C ASN A 122 -19.29 8.43 -24.53
N PRO A 123 -20.09 9.42 -24.91
CA PRO A 123 -21.04 10.09 -24.01
C PRO A 123 -22.19 9.18 -23.52
N ASN A 124 -22.38 8.00 -24.13
CA ASN A 124 -23.36 7.00 -23.68
C ASN A 124 -22.79 6.08 -22.60
N GLN A 125 -21.54 6.28 -22.22
CA GLN A 125 -20.86 5.50 -21.19
C GLN A 125 -20.38 6.39 -20.06
N MET A 126 -20.27 5.84 -18.87
CA MET A 126 -19.63 6.42 -17.71
C MET A 126 -18.43 5.58 -17.29
N SER A 127 -17.39 6.25 -16.82
CA SER A 127 -16.21 5.63 -16.24
C SER A 127 -16.46 5.34 -14.76
N VAL A 128 -16.08 4.15 -14.32
CA VAL A 128 -16.29 3.68 -12.94
C VAL A 128 -14.98 3.04 -12.46
N PHE A 129 -14.55 3.36 -11.25
CA PHE A 129 -13.63 2.50 -10.53
C PHE A 129 -14.41 1.35 -9.92
N LEU A 130 -13.94 0.15 -10.19
CA LEU A 130 -14.39 -1.09 -9.59
C LEU A 130 -13.30 -1.59 -8.66
N VAL A 131 -13.64 -1.86 -7.41
CA VAL A 131 -12.75 -2.42 -6.39
C VAL A 131 -13.30 -3.75 -5.95
N ALA A 132 -12.47 -4.78 -6.00
CA ALA A 132 -12.82 -6.11 -5.50
C ALA A 132 -11.74 -6.60 -4.53
N ALA A 133 -12.14 -7.02 -3.35
CA ALA A 133 -11.25 -7.59 -2.33
C ALA A 133 -11.74 -8.97 -1.92
N LYS A 134 -10.86 -9.97 -1.86
CA LYS A 134 -11.22 -11.31 -1.40
C LYS A 134 -11.81 -11.25 0.01
N LYS A 135 -12.98 -11.85 0.20
CA LYS A 135 -13.68 -11.92 1.49
C LYS A 135 -12.82 -12.57 2.58
N GLU A 136 -12.05 -13.60 2.23
CA GLU A 136 -11.12 -14.27 3.14
C GLU A 136 -10.16 -13.24 3.74
N MET A 137 -9.42 -12.48 2.91
CA MET A 137 -8.49 -11.46 3.37
C MET A 137 -9.17 -10.41 4.26
N VAL A 138 -10.30 -9.87 3.82
CA VAL A 138 -11.05 -8.87 4.59
C VAL A 138 -11.44 -9.42 5.96
N ASN A 139 -11.93 -10.67 6.02
CA ASN A 139 -12.31 -11.33 7.27
C ASN A 139 -11.12 -11.59 8.18
N ASP A 140 -9.96 -11.96 7.64
CA ASP A 140 -8.75 -12.17 8.43
C ASP A 140 -8.30 -10.88 9.12
N TYR A 141 -8.33 -9.75 8.42
CA TYR A 141 -8.02 -8.44 9.01
C TYR A 141 -9.08 -8.01 10.03
N ILE A 142 -10.37 -8.23 9.77
CA ILE A 142 -11.45 -7.99 10.75
C ILE A 142 -11.21 -8.83 12.02
N ASN A 143 -10.92 -10.12 11.86
CA ASN A 143 -10.67 -11.04 12.96
C ASN A 143 -9.45 -10.62 13.79
N LEU A 144 -8.33 -10.29 13.13
CA LEU A 144 -7.11 -9.82 13.79
C LEU A 144 -7.37 -8.57 14.62
N VAL A 145 -8.04 -7.57 14.05
CA VAL A 145 -8.35 -6.29 14.70
C VAL A 145 -9.31 -6.50 15.87
N THR A 146 -10.30 -7.36 15.70
CA THR A 146 -11.25 -7.75 16.77
C THR A 146 -10.53 -8.51 17.89
N LEU A 147 -9.61 -9.41 17.56
CA LEU A 147 -8.76 -10.11 18.52
C LEU A 147 -7.89 -9.13 19.33
N ALA A 148 -7.46 -8.03 18.73
CA ALA A 148 -6.76 -6.95 19.42
C ALA A 148 -7.68 -6.10 20.35
N GLY A 149 -8.98 -6.34 20.36
CA GLY A 149 -9.97 -5.60 21.16
C GLY A 149 -10.43 -4.29 20.50
N LEU A 150 -10.30 -4.19 19.18
CA LEU A 150 -10.67 -3.02 18.39
C LEU A 150 -11.90 -3.30 17.52
N THR A 151 -12.54 -2.23 17.06
CA THR A 151 -13.71 -2.28 16.16
C THR A 151 -13.31 -1.69 14.82
N PRO A 152 -13.19 -2.49 13.75
CA PRO A 152 -12.93 -1.99 12.41
C PRO A 152 -14.17 -1.28 11.88
N CYS A 153 -14.06 0.01 11.59
CA CYS A 153 -15.14 0.84 11.07
C CYS A 153 -15.01 1.09 9.57
N ILE A 154 -13.77 1.11 9.07
CA ILE A 154 -13.44 1.34 7.66
C ILE A 154 -12.31 0.38 7.29
N ILE A 155 -12.45 -0.28 6.15
CA ILE A 155 -11.37 -0.99 5.47
C ILE A 155 -11.25 -0.37 4.10
N ASP A 156 -10.15 0.36 3.89
CA ASP A 156 -9.84 1.06 2.65
C ASP A 156 -8.80 0.28 1.84
N VAL A 157 -8.45 0.76 0.68
CA VAL A 157 -7.33 0.25 -0.13
C VAL A 157 -6.08 1.09 0.15
N GLU A 158 -4.93 0.43 0.33
CA GLU A 158 -3.66 1.10 0.64
C GLU A 158 -3.31 2.22 -0.35
N ALA A 159 -3.52 1.98 -1.66
CA ALA A 159 -3.25 2.97 -2.70
C ALA A 159 -4.12 4.23 -2.55
N PHE A 160 -5.39 4.08 -2.14
CA PHE A 160 -6.29 5.20 -1.90
C PHE A 160 -6.00 5.90 -0.57
N ALA A 161 -5.64 5.15 0.46
CA ALA A 161 -5.20 5.75 1.73
C ALA A 161 -3.94 6.63 1.53
N LEU A 162 -2.97 6.16 0.72
CA LEU A 162 -1.80 6.94 0.35
C LEU A 162 -2.15 8.16 -0.52
N GLN A 163 -3.06 8.01 -1.47
CA GLN A 163 -3.58 9.13 -2.27
C GLN A 163 -4.24 10.18 -1.37
N ASN A 164 -5.11 9.77 -0.46
CA ASN A 164 -5.82 10.67 0.46
C ASN A 164 -4.85 11.51 1.32
N ILE A 165 -3.76 10.91 1.81
CA ILE A 165 -2.76 11.66 2.59
C ILE A 165 -1.91 12.58 1.70
N PHE A 166 -1.62 12.19 0.46
CA PHE A 166 -0.98 13.04 -0.52
C PHE A 166 -1.84 14.28 -0.81
N GLU A 167 -3.11 14.10 -1.15
CA GLU A 167 -4.06 15.18 -1.42
C GLU A 167 -4.26 16.13 -0.23
N ALA A 168 -4.19 15.59 1.00
CA ALA A 168 -4.34 16.39 2.22
C ALA A 168 -3.12 17.27 2.54
N ASN A 169 -1.94 17.00 1.95
CA ASN A 169 -0.68 17.65 2.32
C ASN A 169 0.01 18.39 1.16
N TYR A 170 -0.39 18.13 -0.08
CA TYR A 170 0.21 18.73 -1.27
C TYR A 170 -0.86 19.41 -2.11
N ASP A 171 -0.49 20.55 -2.68
CA ASP A 171 -1.36 21.21 -3.67
C ASP A 171 -1.45 20.33 -4.93
N ILE A 172 -2.67 19.96 -5.29
CA ILE A 172 -2.93 19.20 -6.50
C ILE A 172 -2.85 20.19 -7.66
N GLN A 173 -1.83 19.98 -8.50
CA GLN A 173 -1.66 20.69 -9.76
C GLN A 173 -2.17 19.81 -10.90
N ASP A 174 -2.37 20.40 -12.07
CA ASP A 174 -2.70 19.65 -13.30
C ASP A 174 -1.42 18.96 -13.83
N GLU A 175 -0.93 17.98 -13.04
CA GLU A 175 0.27 17.19 -13.33
C GLU A 175 0.06 15.73 -13.00
N ASN A 176 0.84 14.85 -13.65
CA ASN A 176 0.87 13.44 -13.29
C ASN A 176 1.92 13.22 -12.21
N VAL A 177 1.50 12.56 -11.12
CA VAL A 177 2.34 12.24 -9.97
C VAL A 177 2.37 10.74 -9.76
N ALA A 178 3.56 10.15 -9.62
CA ALA A 178 3.70 8.76 -9.19
C ALA A 178 3.93 8.70 -7.68
N LEU A 179 3.03 8.04 -6.97
CA LEU A 179 3.20 7.66 -5.57
C LEU A 179 3.78 6.25 -5.54
N ILE A 180 4.96 6.09 -4.95
CA ILE A 180 5.66 4.81 -4.85
C ILE A 180 5.85 4.50 -3.37
N ASP A 181 5.14 3.48 -2.88
CA ASP A 181 5.27 3.01 -1.50
C ASP A 181 6.16 1.76 -1.46
N ILE A 182 7.32 1.89 -0.84
CA ILE A 182 8.35 0.83 -0.78
C ILE A 182 8.27 0.16 0.59
N GLY A 183 7.51 -0.92 0.63
CA GLY A 183 7.29 -1.71 1.83
C GLY A 183 8.37 -2.75 2.10
N ALA A 184 8.09 -3.65 3.05
CA ALA A 184 8.98 -4.75 3.39
C ALA A 184 8.89 -5.89 2.37
N SER A 185 7.68 -6.32 1.97
CA SER A 185 7.47 -7.43 1.03
C SER A 185 7.09 -6.98 -0.37
N LYS A 186 6.51 -5.80 -0.53
CA LYS A 186 6.03 -5.28 -1.82
C LYS A 186 6.35 -3.80 -2.00
N THR A 187 6.30 -3.37 -3.26
CA THR A 187 6.31 -1.96 -3.67
C THR A 187 5.02 -1.68 -4.44
N SER A 188 4.28 -0.68 -3.99
CA SER A 188 3.03 -0.26 -4.61
C SER A 188 3.25 1.02 -5.42
N LEU A 189 2.80 1.03 -6.67
CA LEU A 189 2.83 2.17 -7.58
C LEU A 189 1.40 2.65 -7.81
N ASN A 190 1.14 3.93 -7.58
CA ASN A 190 -0.10 4.60 -7.91
C ASN A 190 0.20 5.89 -8.69
N ILE A 191 -0.25 5.98 -9.94
CA ILE A 191 -0.05 7.17 -10.78
C ILE A 191 -1.35 7.97 -10.78
N LEU A 192 -1.23 9.23 -10.38
CA LEU A 192 -2.32 10.20 -10.33
C LEU A 192 -2.23 11.16 -11.52
N LYS A 193 -3.38 11.48 -12.11
CA LYS A 193 -3.59 12.60 -13.01
C LYS A 193 -4.54 13.58 -12.33
N GLY A 194 -4.00 14.70 -11.86
CA GLY A 194 -4.71 15.55 -10.92
C GLY A 194 -5.06 14.80 -9.64
N SER A 195 -6.34 14.74 -9.27
CA SER A 195 -6.86 14.01 -8.12
C SER A 195 -7.35 12.58 -8.43
N SER A 196 -7.10 12.06 -9.63
CA SER A 196 -7.61 10.77 -10.05
C SER A 196 -6.48 9.76 -10.24
N SER A 197 -6.58 8.60 -9.59
CA SER A 197 -5.72 7.45 -9.93
C SER A 197 -6.02 6.98 -11.34
N VAL A 198 -5.00 6.87 -12.17
CA VAL A 198 -5.13 6.39 -13.55
C VAL A 198 -4.43 5.05 -13.78
N PHE A 199 -3.48 4.72 -12.92
CA PHE A 199 -2.76 3.46 -12.99
C PHE A 199 -2.30 3.03 -11.60
N MET A 200 -2.54 1.77 -11.25
CA MET A 200 -2.09 1.17 -9.99
C MET A 200 -1.47 -0.20 -10.27
N ARG A 201 -0.37 -0.48 -9.60
CA ARG A 201 0.31 -1.78 -9.71
C ARG A 201 1.12 -2.09 -8.46
N ASP A 202 0.97 -3.30 -7.94
CA ASP A 202 1.85 -3.85 -6.93
C ASP A 202 2.94 -4.71 -7.58
N VAL A 203 4.16 -4.59 -7.07
CA VAL A 203 5.32 -5.39 -7.46
C VAL A 203 5.80 -6.14 -6.22
N ALA A 204 6.01 -7.47 -6.36
CA ALA A 204 6.49 -8.34 -5.26
C ALA A 204 7.98 -8.14 -4.96
N LEU A 205 8.35 -6.89 -4.73
CA LEU A 205 9.70 -6.46 -4.38
C LEU A 205 9.64 -5.54 -3.16
N GLY A 206 10.40 -5.86 -2.13
CA GLY A 206 10.42 -5.09 -0.90
C GLY A 206 11.73 -5.26 -0.13
N CYS A 207 11.92 -4.45 0.90
CA CYS A 207 13.18 -4.36 1.67
C CYS A 207 13.64 -5.68 2.27
N LEU A 208 12.76 -6.68 2.43
CA LEU A 208 13.12 -8.03 2.87
C LEU A 208 14.14 -8.71 1.96
N GLN A 209 14.13 -8.41 0.66
CA GLN A 209 15.11 -8.98 -0.28
C GLN A 209 16.55 -8.52 0.01
N ILE A 210 16.71 -7.27 0.47
CA ILE A 210 18.04 -6.76 0.91
C ILE A 210 18.48 -7.55 2.14
N ASN A 211 17.60 -7.72 3.13
CA ASN A 211 17.90 -8.47 4.34
C ASN A 211 18.28 -9.92 4.00
N GLN A 212 17.50 -10.59 3.16
CA GLN A 212 17.79 -11.96 2.72
C GLN A 212 19.16 -12.07 2.03
N LYS A 213 19.50 -11.09 1.20
CA LYS A 213 20.80 -11.04 0.54
C LYS A 213 21.94 -10.88 1.54
N ILE A 214 21.82 -9.96 2.50
CA ILE A 214 22.82 -9.74 3.56
C ILE A 214 22.96 -10.99 4.43
N MET A 215 21.84 -11.57 4.89
CA MET A 215 21.81 -12.79 5.69
C MET A 215 22.54 -13.94 4.99
N SER A 216 22.26 -14.14 3.69
CA SER A 216 22.88 -15.22 2.90
C SER A 216 24.39 -15.06 2.70
N LEU A 217 24.90 -13.82 2.69
CA LEU A 217 26.32 -13.52 2.48
C LEU A 217 27.13 -13.52 3.78
N LEU A 218 26.50 -13.08 4.89
CA LEU A 218 27.19 -12.89 6.16
C LEU A 218 26.89 -13.95 7.20
N ASP A 219 25.95 -14.86 6.91
CA ASP A 219 25.45 -15.85 7.88
C ASP A 219 25.09 -15.16 9.22
N CYS A 220 24.17 -14.19 9.14
CA CYS A 220 23.75 -13.36 10.27
C CYS A 220 22.24 -13.43 10.47
N SER A 221 21.77 -12.97 11.65
CA SER A 221 20.33 -12.90 11.94
C SER A 221 19.62 -11.82 11.11
N TYR A 222 18.29 -11.89 11.06
CA TYR A 222 17.47 -10.89 10.42
C TYR A 222 17.68 -9.49 11.05
N GLU A 223 17.74 -9.41 12.38
CA GLU A 223 17.92 -8.15 13.10
C GLU A 223 19.29 -7.53 12.77
N GLN A 224 20.33 -8.36 12.66
CA GLN A 224 21.66 -7.89 12.23
C GLN A 224 21.63 -7.39 10.78
N ALA A 225 20.96 -8.12 9.88
CA ALA A 225 20.82 -7.69 8.49
C ALA A 225 20.05 -6.37 8.36
N GLU A 226 19.04 -6.15 9.19
CA GLU A 226 18.27 -4.89 9.24
C GLU A 226 19.16 -3.70 9.62
N LEU A 227 20.00 -3.84 10.63
CA LEU A 227 20.93 -2.80 11.07
C LEU A 227 22.00 -2.52 10.01
N LEU A 228 22.57 -3.57 9.43
CA LEU A 228 23.57 -3.46 8.37
C LEU A 228 23.03 -2.78 7.12
N LYS A 229 21.79 -3.05 6.74
CA LYS A 229 21.10 -2.41 5.61
C LYS A 229 21.09 -0.89 5.71
N PHE A 230 21.00 -0.36 6.94
CA PHE A 230 21.02 1.08 7.21
C PHE A 230 22.40 1.63 7.59
N GLY A 231 23.46 0.86 7.37
CA GLY A 231 24.84 1.33 7.46
C GLY A 231 25.53 1.10 8.80
N GLU A 232 25.03 0.18 9.65
CA GLU A 232 25.78 -0.25 10.83
C GLU A 232 27.07 -0.98 10.43
N ALA A 233 28.10 -0.85 11.24
CA ALA A 233 29.40 -1.47 10.97
C ALA A 233 29.34 -3.00 11.14
N SER A 234 30.09 -3.72 10.31
CA SER A 234 30.27 -5.15 10.38
C SER A 234 31.75 -5.49 10.37
N ASP A 235 32.17 -6.43 11.22
CA ASP A 235 33.52 -6.99 11.19
C ASP A 235 33.74 -7.96 10.01
N LYS A 236 32.66 -8.46 9.39
CA LYS A 236 32.69 -9.43 8.29
C LYS A 236 32.68 -8.81 6.91
N MET A 237 32.28 -7.53 6.76
CA MET A 237 32.13 -6.86 5.49
C MET A 237 32.30 -5.36 5.66
N SER A 238 32.96 -4.71 4.72
CA SER A 238 33.12 -3.27 4.72
C SER A 238 31.81 -2.54 4.41
N ALA A 239 31.69 -1.29 4.86
CA ALA A 239 30.52 -0.45 4.55
C ALA A 239 30.33 -0.26 3.03
N GLU A 240 31.42 -0.21 2.27
CA GLU A 240 31.35 -0.07 0.80
C GLU A 240 30.79 -1.32 0.13
N GLU A 241 31.18 -2.51 0.57
CA GLU A 241 30.62 -3.78 0.07
C GLU A 241 29.14 -3.91 0.42
N LEU A 242 28.73 -3.55 1.64
CA LEU A 242 27.31 -3.51 2.05
C LEU A 242 26.50 -2.56 1.15
N LYS A 243 27.03 -1.37 0.90
CA LYS A 243 26.41 -0.39 0.01
C LYS A 243 26.26 -0.91 -1.42
N GLN A 244 27.25 -1.64 -1.94
CA GLN A 244 27.18 -2.26 -3.27
C GLN A 244 26.09 -3.34 -3.33
N ILE A 245 25.90 -4.11 -2.25
CA ILE A 245 24.81 -5.11 -2.17
C ILE A 245 23.45 -4.43 -2.20
N VAL A 246 23.26 -3.38 -1.39
CA VAL A 246 22.02 -2.61 -1.37
C VAL A 246 21.74 -2.01 -2.74
N ALA A 247 22.75 -1.35 -3.33
CA ALA A 247 22.64 -0.71 -4.64
C ALA A 247 22.29 -1.72 -5.76
N ALA A 248 22.85 -2.93 -5.74
CA ALA A 248 22.54 -3.96 -6.71
C ALA A 248 21.06 -4.37 -6.63
N VAL A 249 20.53 -4.63 -5.42
CA VAL A 249 19.12 -4.99 -5.21
C VAL A 249 18.20 -3.84 -5.62
N VAL A 250 18.53 -2.60 -5.25
CA VAL A 250 17.76 -1.41 -5.63
C VAL A 250 17.74 -1.20 -7.14
N THR A 251 18.86 -1.48 -7.83
CA THR A 251 18.93 -1.41 -9.31
C THR A 251 17.95 -2.40 -9.97
N ASP A 252 17.85 -3.61 -9.45
CA ASP A 252 16.88 -4.59 -9.92
C ASP A 252 15.44 -4.10 -9.70
N TRP A 253 15.15 -3.47 -8.56
CA TRP A 253 13.83 -2.89 -8.29
C TRP A 253 13.51 -1.73 -9.22
N CYS A 254 14.45 -0.81 -9.44
CA CYS A 254 14.26 0.29 -10.38
C CYS A 254 13.95 -0.24 -11.79
N THR A 255 14.51 -1.40 -12.17
CA THR A 255 14.19 -2.04 -13.43
C THR A 255 12.73 -2.52 -13.47
N GLU A 256 12.23 -3.12 -12.41
CA GLU A 256 10.82 -3.56 -12.34
C GLU A 256 9.84 -2.37 -12.26
N ILE A 257 10.19 -1.33 -11.50
CA ILE A 257 9.39 -0.09 -11.47
C ILE A 257 9.36 0.55 -12.86
N ARG A 258 10.50 0.59 -13.56
CA ARG A 258 10.57 1.10 -14.94
C ARG A 258 9.66 0.30 -15.88
N ARG A 259 9.64 -1.02 -15.79
CA ARG A 259 8.71 -1.86 -16.57
C ARG A 259 7.23 -1.51 -16.29
N ALA A 260 6.89 -1.21 -15.04
CA ALA A 260 5.54 -0.77 -14.70
C ALA A 260 5.21 0.60 -15.31
N LEU A 261 6.18 1.53 -15.30
CA LEU A 261 6.05 2.84 -15.93
C LEU A 261 5.98 2.74 -17.46
N ASP A 262 6.77 1.88 -18.09
CA ASP A 262 6.72 1.64 -19.54
C ASP A 262 5.34 1.11 -19.96
N PHE A 263 4.74 0.24 -19.15
CA PHE A 263 3.37 -0.21 -19.39
C PHE A 263 2.36 0.94 -19.25
N PHE A 264 2.54 1.83 -18.27
CA PHE A 264 1.73 3.04 -18.14
C PHE A 264 1.85 3.91 -19.41
N TYR A 265 3.07 4.23 -19.86
CA TYR A 265 3.29 5.05 -21.06
C TYR A 265 2.79 4.41 -22.35
N THR A 266 2.71 3.08 -22.42
CA THR A 266 2.09 2.38 -23.56
C THR A 266 0.59 2.71 -23.66
N ASN A 267 -0.09 2.87 -22.52
CA ASN A 267 -1.53 3.17 -22.48
C ASN A 267 -1.82 4.68 -22.46
N TYR A 268 -0.86 5.48 -22.01
CA TYR A 268 -0.96 6.93 -21.83
C TYR A 268 0.27 7.63 -22.41
N PRO A 269 0.48 7.61 -23.75
CA PRO A 269 1.74 8.05 -24.38
C PRO A 269 2.02 9.54 -24.22
N ASP A 270 0.98 10.36 -24.10
CA ASP A 270 1.08 11.83 -23.96
C ASP A 270 1.17 12.28 -22.49
N ASP A 271 0.96 11.36 -21.55
CA ASP A 271 0.92 11.65 -20.11
C ASP A 271 2.31 11.47 -19.47
N GLN A 272 3.04 12.57 -19.26
CA GLN A 272 4.35 12.54 -18.60
C GLN A 272 4.21 12.67 -17.10
N ILE A 273 4.88 11.78 -16.35
CA ILE A 273 5.02 11.91 -14.90
C ILE A 273 5.99 13.04 -14.60
N LYS A 274 5.53 14.03 -13.84
CA LYS A 274 6.31 15.24 -13.48
C LYS A 274 6.97 15.12 -12.11
N ARG A 275 6.37 14.32 -11.22
CA ARG A 275 6.84 14.19 -9.84
C ARG A 275 6.69 12.75 -9.37
N ILE A 276 7.68 12.30 -8.60
CA ILE A 276 7.67 11.01 -7.91
C ILE A 276 7.73 11.29 -6.41
N ILE A 277 6.81 10.72 -5.66
CA ILE A 277 6.76 10.77 -4.20
C ILE A 277 7.05 9.37 -3.67
N LEU A 278 8.12 9.24 -2.90
CA LEU A 278 8.49 7.99 -2.25
C LEU A 278 7.95 7.95 -0.83
N SER A 279 7.38 6.82 -0.44
CA SER A 279 6.91 6.48 0.89
C SER A 279 7.33 5.07 1.30
N GLY A 280 6.94 4.64 2.50
CA GLY A 280 7.33 3.35 3.05
C GLY A 280 8.72 3.33 3.65
N GLY A 281 9.06 2.20 4.29
CA GLY A 281 10.35 2.02 4.96
C GLY A 281 11.54 2.11 4.01
N GLY A 282 11.38 1.60 2.78
CA GLY A 282 12.40 1.62 1.74
C GLY A 282 12.76 3.00 1.21
N ALA A 283 11.86 4.00 1.34
CA ALA A 283 12.17 5.38 0.98
C ALA A 283 13.32 6.00 1.80
N ASN A 284 13.69 5.38 2.93
CA ASN A 284 14.84 5.79 3.74
C ASN A 284 16.18 5.32 3.17
N LEU A 285 16.21 4.37 2.24
CA LEU A 285 17.42 3.94 1.57
C LEU A 285 17.90 5.03 0.60
N ALA A 286 19.12 5.49 0.81
CA ALA A 286 19.70 6.59 0.01
C ALA A 286 19.80 6.24 -1.48
N GLU A 287 19.99 4.97 -1.80
CA GLU A 287 20.13 4.42 -3.14
C GLU A 287 18.89 4.68 -4.01
N PHE A 288 17.69 4.61 -3.44
CA PHE A 288 16.45 4.95 -4.17
C PHE A 288 16.35 6.42 -4.62
N ARG A 289 17.05 7.31 -3.94
CA ARG A 289 17.05 8.74 -4.31
C ARG A 289 18.11 9.08 -5.34
N GLN A 290 19.05 8.17 -5.59
CA GLN A 290 20.20 8.37 -6.48
C GLN A 290 19.99 7.74 -7.85
N LEU A 291 19.10 6.77 -7.96
CA LEU A 291 18.73 6.02 -9.19
C LEU A 291 17.42 6.52 -9.79
#